data_c023ac9a597a3a87c526b284eca8dd47
#
_entry.id   c023ac9a597a3a87c526b284eca8dd47
#
_cell.length_a   1.000
_cell.length_b   1.000
_cell.length_c   1.000
_cell.angle_alpha   90.00
_cell.angle_beta   90.00
_cell.angle_gamma   90.00
#
_symmetry.space_group_name_H-M   'P 1'
#
loop_
_entity.id
_entity.type
_entity.pdbx_description
1 polymer ?
#
loop_
_entity_poly.entity_id
_entity_poly.type
_entity_poly.pdbx_seq_one_letter_code
_entity_poly.pdbx_strand_id
1 'polypeptide(L)'
;PEESELKSELALFCKSSHWLDDYAMFMAIKKSKDGLHWLEWEKKYRKPTKSQKAVIERDLEDEILYEKFLQWTFFRQWSQLKAYANERDILLIGDIPIFVSGDSSDVWAEPRLFQVDSDGFPTVVAGVPPDYFSATGQLWGNPLYDWKYHKKTNYTWWMDRFKTQFLFCLLYTSDAADE
;
A
#
# COMPACT_ATOMS: atom_id res chain seq x y z
N PRO A 1 -4.27 24.93 -15.59
CA PRO A 1 -5.61 24.31 -15.55
C PRO A 1 -6.53 25.12 -14.64
N GLU A 2 -7.81 25.22 -15.01
CA GLU A 2 -8.80 25.84 -14.15
C GLU A 2 -9.07 24.95 -12.92
N GLU A 3 -9.52 25.55 -11.82
CA GLU A 3 -9.81 24.81 -10.56
C GLU A 3 -10.81 23.64 -10.77
N SER A 4 -11.77 23.82 -11.66
CA SER A 4 -12.75 22.79 -12.05
C SER A 4 -12.10 21.57 -12.72
N GLU A 5 -11.06 21.78 -13.53
CA GLU A 5 -10.31 20.74 -14.23
C GLU A 5 -9.52 19.90 -13.23
N LEU A 6 -8.79 20.53 -12.30
CA LEU A 6 -8.04 19.83 -11.24
C LEU A 6 -8.95 19.00 -10.33
N LYS A 7 -10.11 19.52 -9.97
CA LYS A 7 -11.10 18.77 -9.19
C LYS A 7 -11.62 17.54 -9.94
N SER A 8 -11.84 17.67 -11.25
CA SER A 8 -12.28 16.55 -12.09
C SER A 8 -11.21 15.49 -12.24
N GLU A 9 -9.94 15.88 -12.41
CA GLU A 9 -8.79 14.96 -12.45
C GLU A 9 -8.65 14.19 -11.13
N LEU A 10 -8.73 14.88 -9.99
CA LEU A 10 -8.69 14.25 -8.66
C LEU A 10 -9.83 13.24 -8.49
N ALA A 11 -11.06 13.61 -8.87
CA ALA A 11 -12.21 12.72 -8.77
C ALA A 11 -12.04 11.46 -9.64
N LEU A 12 -11.48 11.60 -10.85
CA LEU A 12 -11.18 10.49 -11.73
C LEU A 12 -10.11 9.58 -11.15
N PHE A 13 -9.03 10.16 -10.60
CA PHE A 13 -7.97 9.40 -9.93
C PHE A 13 -8.51 8.60 -8.75
N CYS A 14 -9.32 9.22 -7.88
CA CYS A 14 -9.96 8.53 -6.76
C CYS A 14 -10.81 7.35 -7.22
N LYS A 15 -11.57 7.53 -8.32
CA LYS A 15 -12.43 6.46 -8.86
C LYS A 15 -11.64 5.30 -9.48
N SER A 16 -10.49 5.59 -10.09
CA SER A 16 -9.68 4.58 -10.79
C SER A 16 -8.69 3.85 -9.88
N SER A 17 -8.40 4.39 -8.69
CA SER A 17 -7.40 3.86 -7.75
C SER A 17 -8.07 3.07 -6.63
N HIS A 18 -8.35 1.78 -6.87
CA HIS A 18 -9.10 0.89 -5.96
C HIS A 18 -8.50 0.77 -4.55
N TRP A 19 -7.18 0.95 -4.41
CA TRP A 19 -6.45 0.88 -3.13
C TRP A 19 -6.54 2.17 -2.30
N LEU A 20 -6.91 3.30 -2.93
CA LEU A 20 -6.72 4.63 -2.39
C LEU A 20 -7.63 4.93 -1.19
N ASP A 21 -8.86 4.40 -1.17
CA ASP A 21 -9.80 4.66 -0.08
C ASP A 21 -9.32 4.02 1.24
N ASP A 22 -8.90 2.76 1.20
CA ASP A 22 -8.37 2.08 2.37
C ASP A 22 -7.02 2.67 2.81
N TYR A 23 -6.15 3.05 1.88
CA TYR A 23 -4.90 3.74 2.17
C TYR A 23 -5.13 5.09 2.86
N ALA A 24 -5.98 5.94 2.30
CA ALA A 24 -6.24 7.28 2.83
C ALA A 24 -6.89 7.21 4.22
N MET A 25 -7.84 6.30 4.42
CA MET A 25 -8.45 6.06 5.72
C MET A 25 -7.43 5.56 6.74
N PHE A 26 -6.58 4.59 6.38
CA PHE A 26 -5.51 4.08 7.24
C PHE A 26 -4.57 5.21 7.68
N MET A 27 -4.11 6.03 6.75
CA MET A 27 -3.19 7.13 7.03
C MET A 27 -3.83 8.22 7.88
N ALA A 28 -5.09 8.57 7.63
CA ALA A 28 -5.84 9.53 8.43
C ALA A 28 -6.00 9.04 9.89
N ILE A 29 -6.37 7.76 10.09
CA ILE A 29 -6.43 7.16 11.42
C ILE A 29 -5.04 7.18 12.08
N LYS A 30 -4.01 6.73 11.37
CA LYS A 30 -2.64 6.66 11.87
C LYS A 30 -2.15 8.03 12.34
N LYS A 31 -2.41 9.07 11.57
CA LYS A 31 -2.09 10.45 11.91
C LYS A 31 -2.86 10.91 13.15
N SER A 32 -4.15 10.58 13.27
CA SER A 32 -4.97 10.90 14.46
C SER A 32 -4.54 10.16 15.74
N LYS A 33 -3.67 9.14 15.60
CA LYS A 33 -3.09 8.32 16.66
C LYS A 33 -1.57 8.54 16.82
N ASP A 34 -1.06 9.69 16.41
CA ASP A 34 0.35 10.07 16.56
C ASP A 34 1.33 9.04 15.94
N GLY A 35 0.92 8.36 14.86
CA GLY A 35 1.73 7.36 14.17
C GLY A 35 1.77 5.99 14.84
N LEU A 36 0.96 5.74 15.85
CA LEU A 36 0.90 4.47 16.57
C LEU A 36 0.66 3.31 15.60
N HIS A 37 1.28 2.15 15.87
CA HIS A 37 1.07 0.94 15.08
C HIS A 37 -0.40 0.54 15.08
N TRP A 38 -0.97 0.13 13.93
CA TRP A 38 -2.41 -0.14 13.82
C TRP A 38 -2.91 -1.25 14.75
N LEU A 39 -2.06 -2.19 15.13
CA LEU A 39 -2.39 -3.23 16.13
C LEU A 39 -2.64 -2.66 17.53
N GLU A 40 -2.15 -1.46 17.82
CA GLU A 40 -2.32 -0.76 19.08
C GLU A 40 -3.56 0.15 19.09
N TRP A 41 -4.24 0.32 17.95
CA TRP A 41 -5.46 1.13 17.89
C TRP A 41 -6.61 0.47 18.63
N GLU A 42 -7.58 1.27 19.05
CA GLU A 42 -8.83 0.75 19.59
C GLU A 42 -9.54 -0.15 18.56
N LYS A 43 -10.26 -1.15 19.04
CA LYS A 43 -10.92 -2.17 18.21
C LYS A 43 -11.76 -1.58 17.06
N LYS A 44 -12.42 -0.42 17.31
CA LYS A 44 -13.25 0.27 16.30
C LYS A 44 -12.46 0.77 15.08
N TYR A 45 -11.15 1.04 15.25
CA TYR A 45 -10.24 1.43 14.17
C TYR A 45 -9.46 0.26 13.60
N ARG A 46 -9.11 -0.71 14.45
CA ARG A 46 -8.37 -1.92 14.06
C ARG A 46 -9.18 -2.83 13.14
N LYS A 47 -10.49 -2.99 13.42
CA LYS A 47 -11.43 -3.85 12.67
C LYS A 47 -12.79 -3.16 12.57
N PRO A 48 -12.87 -2.06 11.82
CA PRO A 48 -14.11 -1.32 11.74
C PRO A 48 -15.18 -2.13 10.99
N THR A 49 -16.37 -2.17 11.57
CA THR A 49 -17.57 -2.61 10.84
C THR A 49 -17.92 -1.58 9.75
N LYS A 50 -18.78 -1.93 8.81
CA LYS A 50 -19.23 -1.01 7.75
C LYS A 50 -19.79 0.30 8.31
N SER A 51 -20.57 0.24 9.38
CA SER A 51 -21.12 1.44 10.04
C SER A 51 -20.03 2.27 10.71
N GLN A 52 -19.03 1.62 11.32
CA GLN A 52 -17.89 2.32 11.93
C GLN A 52 -17.00 2.97 10.85
N LYS A 53 -16.76 2.31 9.71
CA LYS A 53 -16.06 2.93 8.57
C LYS A 53 -16.75 4.22 8.15
N ALA A 54 -18.07 4.23 7.98
CA ALA A 54 -18.82 5.43 7.60
C ALA A 54 -18.72 6.57 8.64
N VAL A 55 -18.64 6.23 9.93
CA VAL A 55 -18.40 7.24 10.98
C VAL A 55 -16.98 7.79 10.90
N ILE A 56 -15.98 6.93 10.70
CA ILE A 56 -14.58 7.33 10.55
C ILE A 56 -14.41 8.23 9.31
N GLU A 57 -15.01 7.86 8.18
CA GLU A 57 -15.00 8.65 6.96
C GLU A 57 -15.52 10.07 7.17
N ARG A 58 -16.65 10.19 7.90
CA ARG A 58 -17.22 11.50 8.21
C ARG A 58 -16.34 12.29 9.20
N ASP A 59 -15.84 11.63 10.24
CA ASP A 59 -15.12 12.29 11.33
C ASP A 59 -13.68 12.70 10.93
N LEU A 60 -13.12 12.07 9.89
CA LEU A 60 -11.78 12.32 9.33
C LEU A 60 -11.83 12.69 7.83
N GLU A 61 -12.93 13.30 7.39
CA GLU A 61 -13.17 13.60 5.96
C GLU A 61 -12.04 14.44 5.35
N ASP A 62 -11.63 15.51 6.03
CA ASP A 62 -10.59 16.43 5.57
C ASP A 62 -9.22 15.75 5.50
N GLU A 63 -8.87 14.93 6.49
CA GLU A 63 -7.61 14.19 6.54
C GLU A 63 -7.57 13.11 5.43
N ILE A 64 -8.67 12.40 5.23
CA ILE A 64 -8.79 11.40 4.15
C ILE A 64 -8.68 12.07 2.78
N LEU A 65 -9.37 13.21 2.58
CA LEU A 65 -9.28 13.98 1.34
C LEU A 65 -7.86 14.49 1.10
N TYR A 66 -7.19 14.94 2.15
CA TYR A 66 -5.79 15.39 2.08
C TYR A 66 -4.84 14.26 1.65
N GLU A 67 -4.97 13.06 2.22
CA GLU A 67 -4.15 11.90 1.82
C GLU A 67 -4.42 11.50 0.35
N LYS A 68 -5.68 11.53 -0.10
CA LYS A 68 -6.04 11.31 -1.51
C LYS A 68 -5.40 12.36 -2.43
N PHE A 69 -5.44 13.63 -2.02
CA PHE A 69 -4.83 14.73 -2.75
C PHE A 69 -3.30 14.58 -2.86
N LEU A 70 -2.63 14.15 -1.79
CA LEU A 70 -1.18 13.90 -1.80
C LEU A 70 -0.82 12.80 -2.80
N GLN A 71 -1.57 11.68 -2.80
CA GLN A 71 -1.33 10.58 -3.74
C GLN A 71 -1.57 11.02 -5.19
N TRP A 72 -2.69 11.69 -5.46
CA TRP A 72 -2.96 12.24 -6.79
C TRP A 72 -1.87 13.19 -7.26
N THR A 73 -1.41 14.10 -6.40
CA THR A 73 -0.34 15.06 -6.72
C THR A 73 0.95 14.33 -7.07
N PHE A 74 1.31 13.30 -6.29
CA PHE A 74 2.48 12.47 -6.56
C PHE A 74 2.38 11.77 -7.92
N PHE A 75 1.27 11.09 -8.19
CA PHE A 75 1.08 10.37 -9.46
C PHE A 75 1.12 11.32 -10.67
N ARG A 76 0.53 12.48 -10.53
CA ARG A 76 0.53 13.53 -11.58
C ARG A 76 1.95 14.02 -11.86
N GLN A 77 2.70 14.38 -10.83
CA GLN A 77 4.09 14.85 -10.98
C GLN A 77 5.00 13.75 -11.51
N TRP A 78 4.84 12.53 -11.02
CA TRP A 78 5.62 11.39 -11.48
C TRP A 78 5.36 11.07 -12.95
N SER A 79 4.11 11.09 -13.38
CA SER A 79 3.75 10.86 -14.77
C SER A 79 4.38 11.90 -15.70
N GLN A 80 4.43 13.16 -15.28
CA GLN A 80 5.11 14.23 -16.03
C GLN A 80 6.62 13.99 -16.10
N LEU A 81 7.25 13.62 -14.98
CA LEU A 81 8.69 13.30 -14.95
C LEU A 81 9.01 12.09 -15.82
N LYS A 82 8.20 11.03 -15.75
CA LYS A 82 8.35 9.82 -16.58
C LYS A 82 8.25 10.16 -18.06
N ALA A 83 7.26 10.96 -18.46
CA ALA A 83 7.11 11.41 -19.84
C ALA A 83 8.34 12.20 -20.30
N TYR A 84 8.79 13.15 -19.49
CA TYR A 84 9.99 13.96 -19.78
C TYR A 84 11.26 13.09 -19.96
N ALA A 85 11.44 12.07 -19.11
CA ALA A 85 12.58 11.15 -19.23
C ALA A 85 12.48 10.29 -20.51
N ASN A 86 11.30 9.74 -20.80
CA ASN A 86 11.08 8.88 -21.95
C ASN A 86 11.26 9.62 -23.30
N GLU A 87 10.86 10.89 -23.37
CA GLU A 87 11.12 11.75 -24.54
C GLU A 87 12.61 11.97 -24.83
N ARG A 88 13.48 11.59 -23.89
CA ARG A 88 14.95 11.71 -23.97
C ARG A 88 15.63 10.33 -23.98
N ASP A 89 14.88 9.29 -24.32
CA ASP A 89 15.36 7.90 -24.36
C ASP A 89 15.90 7.41 -23.00
N ILE A 90 15.46 8.02 -21.88
CA ILE A 90 15.80 7.60 -20.52
C ILE A 90 14.68 6.69 -20.00
N LEU A 91 15.01 5.43 -19.73
CA LEU A 91 14.09 4.45 -19.15
C LEU A 91 14.22 4.45 -17.62
N LEU A 92 13.08 4.50 -16.93
CA LEU A 92 13.04 4.34 -15.49
C LEU A 92 12.87 2.86 -15.16
N ILE A 93 13.81 2.33 -14.37
CA ILE A 93 13.77 0.97 -13.83
C ILE A 93 13.35 1.09 -12.37
N GLY A 94 12.33 0.35 -11.97
CA GLY A 94 11.86 0.27 -10.60
C GLY A 94 12.15 -1.08 -9.98
N ASP A 95 12.01 -1.14 -8.67
CA ASP A 95 12.06 -2.36 -7.90
C ASP A 95 10.77 -2.55 -7.10
N ILE A 96 10.29 -3.79 -7.00
CA ILE A 96 9.06 -4.13 -6.27
C ILE A 96 9.47 -4.85 -4.99
N PRO A 97 9.29 -4.24 -3.81
CA PRO A 97 9.52 -4.93 -2.56
C PRO A 97 8.70 -6.22 -2.49
N ILE A 98 9.36 -7.35 -2.19
CA ILE A 98 8.70 -8.65 -2.13
C ILE A 98 7.68 -8.72 -0.99
N PHE A 99 7.95 -8.08 0.14
CA PHE A 99 7.06 -8.04 1.28
C PHE A 99 6.49 -6.64 1.51
N VAL A 100 5.35 -6.58 2.19
CA VAL A 100 4.78 -5.33 2.73
C VAL A 100 5.05 -5.23 4.22
N SER A 101 5.02 -4.01 4.75
CA SER A 101 5.11 -3.80 6.19
C SER A 101 3.90 -4.40 6.90
N GLY A 102 4.09 -4.99 8.09
CA GLY A 102 2.99 -5.37 8.97
C GLY A 102 2.13 -4.16 9.39
N ASP A 103 2.76 -3.00 9.50
CA ASP A 103 2.09 -1.71 9.76
C ASP A 103 1.80 -0.98 8.45
N SER A 104 0.85 -1.53 7.68
CA SER A 104 0.45 -1.01 6.38
C SER A 104 -1.05 -1.10 6.17
N SER A 105 -1.55 -0.27 5.24
CA SER A 105 -2.93 -0.31 4.79
C SER A 105 -3.33 -1.65 4.20
N ASP A 106 -2.40 -2.34 3.51
CA ASP A 106 -2.66 -3.65 2.91
C ASP A 106 -3.00 -4.70 3.97
N VAL A 107 -2.18 -4.81 5.02
CA VAL A 107 -2.41 -5.79 6.10
C VAL A 107 -3.64 -5.42 6.93
N TRP A 108 -3.88 -4.12 7.16
CA TRP A 108 -5.03 -3.63 7.89
C TRP A 108 -6.35 -3.85 7.15
N ALA A 109 -6.39 -3.54 5.84
CA ALA A 109 -7.62 -3.61 5.04
C ALA A 109 -7.95 -5.06 4.64
N GLU A 110 -6.92 -5.84 4.26
CA GLU A 110 -7.07 -7.18 3.69
C GLU A 110 -6.20 -8.23 4.42
N PRO A 111 -6.40 -8.43 5.74
CA PRO A 111 -5.56 -9.33 6.54
C PRO A 111 -5.56 -10.78 6.05
N ARG A 112 -6.59 -11.19 5.28
CA ARG A 112 -6.67 -12.54 4.68
C ARG A 112 -5.61 -12.84 3.63
N LEU A 113 -4.98 -11.79 3.08
CA LEU A 113 -3.88 -11.96 2.13
C LEU A 113 -2.59 -12.42 2.82
N PHE A 114 -2.54 -12.37 4.14
CA PHE A 114 -1.33 -12.58 4.93
C PHE A 114 -1.55 -13.66 6.00
N GLN A 115 -0.45 -14.26 6.45
CA GLN A 115 -0.46 -15.22 7.54
C GLN A 115 -0.48 -14.49 8.90
N VAL A 116 -1.66 -13.98 9.22
CA VAL A 116 -1.92 -13.29 10.49
C VAL A 116 -3.03 -14.00 11.27
N ASP A 117 -3.02 -13.85 12.58
CA ASP A 117 -4.06 -14.39 13.44
C ASP A 117 -5.35 -13.54 13.39
N SER A 118 -6.34 -13.96 14.21
CA SER A 118 -7.62 -13.24 14.28
C SER A 118 -7.49 -11.80 14.76
N ASP A 119 -6.42 -11.42 15.43
CA ASP A 119 -6.18 -10.06 15.92
C ASP A 119 -5.28 -9.23 15.01
N GLY A 120 -4.74 -9.85 13.96
CA GLY A 120 -3.91 -9.21 12.95
C GLY A 120 -2.41 -9.36 13.22
N PHE A 121 -2.01 -10.10 14.25
CA PHE A 121 -0.60 -10.37 14.53
C PHE A 121 -0.04 -11.42 13.56
N PRO A 122 1.15 -11.22 12.98
CA PRO A 122 1.78 -12.21 12.14
C PRO A 122 1.98 -13.51 12.90
N THR A 123 1.55 -14.64 12.31
CA THR A 123 1.80 -15.98 12.85
C THR A 123 3.18 -16.51 12.46
N VAL A 124 3.70 -16.00 11.35
CA VAL A 124 5.06 -16.21 10.84
C VAL A 124 5.53 -14.91 10.18
N VAL A 125 6.82 -14.68 10.16
CA VAL A 125 7.42 -13.49 9.60
C VAL A 125 8.54 -13.83 8.63
N ALA A 126 8.83 -12.91 7.71
CA ALA A 126 9.90 -13.01 6.75
C ALA A 126 11.27 -12.82 7.43
N GLY A 127 12.26 -13.49 6.88
CA GLY A 127 13.65 -13.37 7.26
C GLY A 127 14.52 -14.26 6.37
N VAL A 128 15.83 -14.16 6.51
CA VAL A 128 16.79 -14.98 5.78
C VAL A 128 17.75 -15.66 6.76
N PRO A 129 18.21 -16.88 6.45
CA PRO A 129 19.22 -17.57 7.26
C PRO A 129 20.56 -16.82 7.24
N PRO A 130 21.54 -17.24 8.06
CA PRO A 130 22.90 -16.71 8.00
C PRO A 130 23.50 -16.80 6.59
N ASP A 131 24.11 -15.70 6.15
CA ASP A 131 24.74 -15.55 4.84
C ASP A 131 26.08 -14.80 4.96
N TYR A 132 26.67 -14.44 3.81
CA TYR A 132 27.91 -13.67 3.78
C TYR A 132 27.78 -12.27 4.42
N PHE A 133 26.62 -11.66 4.37
CA PHE A 133 26.36 -10.30 4.90
C PHE A 133 25.94 -10.31 6.36
N SER A 134 25.39 -11.44 6.86
CA SER A 134 24.93 -11.56 8.24
C SER A 134 25.20 -12.97 8.81
N ALA A 135 26.16 -13.08 9.71
CA ALA A 135 26.51 -14.35 10.36
C ALA A 135 25.40 -14.97 11.20
N THR A 136 24.37 -14.19 11.58
CA THR A 136 23.20 -14.63 12.37
C THR A 136 21.91 -14.68 11.56
N GLY A 137 21.96 -14.36 10.27
CA GLY A 137 20.77 -14.14 9.45
C GLY A 137 20.07 -12.80 9.74
N GLN A 138 18.92 -12.59 9.12
CA GLN A 138 18.14 -11.38 9.32
C GLN A 138 16.67 -11.75 9.57
N LEU A 139 16.05 -11.14 10.55
CA LEU A 139 14.62 -11.23 10.81
C LEU A 139 13.97 -9.91 10.41
N TRP A 140 13.24 -9.89 9.29
CA TRP A 140 12.66 -8.65 8.74
C TRP A 140 11.32 -8.28 9.39
N GLY A 141 10.60 -9.26 9.92
CA GLY A 141 9.35 -9.01 10.65
C GLY A 141 8.11 -8.79 9.77
N ASN A 142 8.24 -8.77 8.45
CA ASN A 142 7.12 -8.63 7.53
C ASN A 142 6.25 -9.89 7.58
N PRO A 143 4.90 -9.78 7.54
CA PRO A 143 4.02 -10.94 7.47
C PRO A 143 4.20 -11.66 6.14
N LEU A 144 4.17 -13.00 6.17
CA LEU A 144 4.17 -13.81 4.95
C LEU A 144 2.77 -13.82 4.31
N TYR A 145 2.73 -14.06 3.00
CA TYR A 145 1.48 -14.16 2.24
C TYR A 145 0.75 -15.47 2.49
N ASP A 146 -0.58 -15.45 2.55
CA ASP A 146 -1.42 -16.67 2.45
C ASP A 146 -1.61 -17.03 0.97
N TRP A 147 -0.68 -17.79 0.42
CA TRP A 147 -0.73 -18.22 -0.99
C TRP A 147 -1.95 -19.06 -1.34
N LYS A 148 -2.57 -19.73 -0.36
CA LYS A 148 -3.83 -20.47 -0.59
C LYS A 148 -4.98 -19.50 -0.85
N TYR A 149 -5.04 -18.41 -0.08
CA TYR A 149 -6.03 -17.39 -0.27
C TYR A 149 -5.78 -16.59 -1.56
N HIS A 150 -4.54 -16.23 -1.87
CA HIS A 150 -4.17 -15.59 -3.13
C HIS A 150 -4.59 -16.44 -4.34
N LYS A 151 -4.32 -17.74 -4.31
CA LYS A 151 -4.76 -18.66 -5.38
C LYS A 151 -6.29 -18.69 -5.52
N LYS A 152 -7.02 -18.72 -4.40
CA LYS A 152 -8.48 -18.70 -4.38
C LYS A 152 -9.08 -17.44 -4.98
N THR A 153 -8.40 -16.30 -4.85
CA THR A 153 -8.78 -15.00 -5.40
C THR A 153 -8.13 -14.71 -6.76
N ASN A 154 -7.58 -15.72 -7.44
CA ASN A 154 -6.88 -15.60 -8.73
C ASN A 154 -5.75 -14.56 -8.69
N TYR A 155 -5.08 -14.41 -7.57
CA TYR A 155 -3.98 -13.46 -7.37
C TYR A 155 -4.35 -12.01 -7.68
N THR A 156 -5.61 -11.62 -7.54
CA THR A 156 -6.11 -10.28 -7.93
C THR A 156 -5.28 -9.18 -7.29
N TRP A 157 -4.99 -9.25 -6.00
CA TRP A 157 -4.18 -8.25 -5.30
C TRP A 157 -2.77 -8.07 -5.94
N TRP A 158 -2.10 -9.19 -6.29
CA TRP A 158 -0.81 -9.14 -6.97
C TRP A 158 -0.91 -8.53 -8.37
N MET A 159 -1.94 -8.92 -9.13
CA MET A 159 -2.17 -8.36 -10.46
C MET A 159 -2.39 -6.85 -10.41
N ASP A 160 -3.15 -6.38 -9.43
CA ASP A 160 -3.43 -4.96 -9.27
C ASP A 160 -2.22 -4.19 -8.74
N ARG A 161 -1.41 -4.81 -7.85
CA ARG A 161 -0.12 -4.28 -7.42
C ARG A 161 0.83 -4.10 -8.60
N PHE A 162 1.01 -5.12 -9.45
CA PHE A 162 1.83 -5.01 -10.65
C PHE A 162 1.32 -3.94 -11.61
N LYS A 163 0.02 -3.89 -11.90
CA LYS A 163 -0.56 -2.86 -12.76
C LYS A 163 -0.24 -1.46 -12.25
N THR A 164 -0.38 -1.22 -10.94
CA THR A 164 -0.07 0.08 -10.34
C THR A 164 1.41 0.41 -10.46
N GLN A 165 2.29 -0.57 -10.22
CA GLN A 165 3.74 -0.37 -10.35
C GLN A 165 4.14 -0.01 -11.79
N PHE A 166 3.58 -0.64 -12.82
CA PHE A 166 3.85 -0.31 -14.23
C PHE A 166 3.42 1.10 -14.64
N LEU A 167 2.62 1.80 -13.83
CA LEU A 167 2.40 3.22 -14.02
C LEU A 167 3.65 4.05 -13.69
N PHE A 168 4.49 3.59 -12.75
CA PHE A 168 5.69 4.32 -12.34
C PHE A 168 6.89 4.07 -13.27
N CYS A 169 7.17 2.81 -13.61
CA CYS A 169 8.36 2.43 -14.38
C CYS A 169 7.98 1.57 -15.58
N LEU A 170 8.87 1.53 -16.58
CA LEU A 170 8.68 0.67 -17.76
C LEU A 170 9.22 -0.75 -17.53
N LEU A 171 10.19 -0.90 -16.63
CA LEU A 171 10.81 -2.17 -16.28
C LEU A 171 10.88 -2.27 -14.76
N TYR A 172 10.65 -3.47 -14.24
CA TYR A 172 10.79 -3.79 -12.82
C TYR A 172 11.72 -4.97 -12.64
N THR A 173 12.60 -4.85 -11.65
CA THR A 173 13.24 -5.99 -11.01
C THR A 173 12.43 -6.38 -9.78
N SER A 174 12.51 -7.62 -9.36
CA SER A 174 12.08 -8.08 -8.05
C SER A 174 13.33 -8.41 -7.28
N ASP A 175 13.56 -7.72 -6.19
CA ASP A 175 14.56 -8.13 -5.22
C ASP A 175 13.99 -9.35 -4.46
N ALA A 176 14.00 -10.48 -5.16
CA ALA A 176 13.97 -11.75 -4.52
C ALA A 176 15.37 -11.89 -3.90
N ALA A 177 15.45 -11.96 -2.58
CA ALA A 177 16.70 -12.31 -1.92
C ALA A 177 17.37 -13.43 -2.74
N ASP A 178 18.52 -13.13 -3.28
CA ASP A 178 19.27 -14.08 -4.07
C ASP A 178 19.48 -15.33 -3.23
N GLU A 179 18.82 -16.41 -3.59
CA GLU A 179 19.05 -17.72 -3.02
C GLU A 179 20.37 -18.29 -3.51
#